data_88b1138cf96b647dd3c86d02603bd0a4
#
_entry.id   88b1138cf96b647dd3c86d02603bd0a4
#
_cell.length_a   1.000
_cell.length_b   1.000
_cell.length_c   1.000
_cell.angle_alpha   90.00
_cell.angle_beta   90.00
_cell.angle_gamma   90.00
#
_symmetry.space_group_name_H-M   'P 1'
#
loop_
_entity.id
_entity.type
_entity.pdbx_description
1 polymer ?
#
loop_
_entity_poly.entity_id
_entity_poly.type
_entity_poly.pdbx_seq_one_letter_code
_entity_poly.pdbx_strand_id
1 'polypeptide(L)' 'MNTLESLSACLAAAFESGDAAVLTQAFTDAAQAEATTELAAAAGIPQAELRHAFASGEMSMSTTLAIMKVIDLHLPGATH' A
#
# COMPACT_ATOMS: atom_id res chain seq x y z
N MET A 1 -8.14 -3.06 -8.44
CA MET A 1 -7.94 -2.11 -7.31
C MET A 1 -8.11 -0.67 -7.81
N ASN A 2 -9.35 -0.28 -7.96
CA ASN A 2 -9.68 1.02 -8.56
C ASN A 2 -9.87 2.14 -7.55
N THR A 3 -9.98 1.81 -6.27
CA THR A 3 -10.18 2.81 -5.22
C THR A 3 -9.10 2.69 -4.16
N LEU A 4 -8.86 3.78 -3.47
CA LEU A 4 -7.91 3.77 -2.35
C LEU A 4 -8.36 2.80 -1.26
N GLU A 5 -9.65 2.71 -1.01
CA GLU A 5 -10.19 1.77 -0.02
C GLU A 5 -9.90 0.32 -0.40
N SER A 6 -10.12 -0.05 -1.67
CA SER A 6 -9.84 -1.41 -2.16
C SER A 6 -8.34 -1.72 -2.08
N LEU A 7 -7.50 -0.77 -2.47
CA LEU A 7 -6.06 -0.93 -2.40
C LEU A 7 -5.60 -1.07 -0.95
N SER A 8 -6.13 -0.26 -0.06
CA SER A 8 -5.81 -0.32 1.37
C SER A 8 -6.19 -1.67 1.97
N ALA A 9 -7.36 -2.18 1.63
CA ALA A 9 -7.82 -3.49 2.10
C ALA A 9 -6.91 -4.62 1.61
N CYS A 10 -6.50 -4.56 0.35
CA CYS A 10 -5.61 -5.55 -0.24
C CYS A 10 -4.25 -5.54 0.45
N LEU A 11 -3.67 -4.37 0.65
CA LEU A 11 -2.37 -4.24 1.31
C LEU A 11 -2.44 -4.66 2.78
N ALA A 12 -3.50 -4.30 3.48
CA ALA A 12 -3.68 -4.69 4.87
C ALA A 12 -3.76 -6.21 5.02
N ALA A 13 -4.52 -6.86 4.15
CA ALA A 13 -4.63 -8.32 4.16
C ALA A 13 -3.27 -8.97 3.90
N ALA A 14 -2.49 -8.42 2.97
CA ALA A 14 -1.16 -8.93 2.66
C ALA A 14 -0.21 -8.79 3.86
N PHE A 15 -0.23 -7.65 4.53
CA PHE A 15 0.60 -7.44 5.72
C PHE A 15 0.19 -8.39 6.85
N GLU A 16 -1.10 -8.62 7.03
CA GLU A 16 -1.59 -9.51 8.08
C GLU A 16 -1.31 -10.97 7.81
N SER A 17 -1.18 -11.36 6.55
CA SER A 17 -0.93 -12.75 6.19
C SER A 17 0.41 -13.27 6.69
N GLY A 18 1.38 -12.38 6.84
CA GLY A 18 2.74 -12.76 7.21
C GLY A 18 3.46 -13.60 6.16
N ASP A 19 2.89 -13.72 4.97
CA ASP A 19 3.45 -14.53 3.87
C ASP A 19 4.14 -13.60 2.87
N ALA A 20 5.44 -13.79 2.70
CA ALA A 20 6.23 -12.95 1.80
C ALA A 20 5.74 -13.05 0.34
N ALA A 21 5.26 -14.20 -0.09
CA ALA A 21 4.75 -14.38 -1.46
C ALA A 21 3.46 -13.57 -1.66
N VAL A 22 2.57 -13.57 -0.68
CA VAL A 22 1.34 -12.79 -0.72
C VAL A 22 1.65 -11.30 -0.74
N LEU A 23 2.59 -10.88 0.08
CA LEU A 23 2.98 -9.48 0.16
C LEU A 23 3.63 -9.01 -1.15
N THR A 24 4.50 -9.83 -1.73
CA THR A 24 5.14 -9.53 -3.02
C THR A 24 4.10 -9.39 -4.12
N GLN A 25 3.12 -10.26 -4.17
CA GLN A 25 2.05 -10.19 -5.15
C GLN A 25 1.22 -8.92 -4.97
N ALA A 26 0.88 -8.58 -3.74
CA ALA A 26 0.14 -7.37 -3.45
C ALA A 26 0.91 -6.11 -3.87
N PHE A 27 2.21 -6.08 -3.65
CA PHE A 27 3.05 -4.97 -4.08
C PHE A 27 3.13 -4.87 -5.61
N THR A 28 3.25 -6.00 -6.29
CA THR A 28 3.25 -6.02 -7.75
C THR A 28 1.94 -5.46 -8.31
N ASP A 29 0.82 -5.86 -7.74
CA ASP A 29 -0.49 -5.35 -8.14
C ASP A 29 -0.61 -3.86 -7.82
N ALA A 30 -0.14 -3.44 -6.67
CA ALA A 30 -0.17 -2.03 -6.25
C ALA A 30 0.67 -1.14 -7.17
N ALA A 31 1.80 -1.65 -7.67
CA ALA A 31 2.64 -0.89 -8.58
C ALA A 31 1.90 -0.48 -9.85
N GLN A 32 0.88 -1.23 -10.24
CA GLN A 32 0.10 -0.99 -11.44
C GLN A 32 -1.30 -0.44 -11.15
N ALA A 33 -1.69 -0.35 -9.89
CA ALA A 33 -3.04 0.09 -9.53
C ALA A 33 -3.20 1.60 -9.73
N GLU A 34 -4.35 2.00 -10.25
CA GLU A 34 -4.66 3.43 -10.41
C GLU A 34 -4.76 4.13 -9.05
N ALA A 35 -5.29 3.45 -8.06
CA ALA A 35 -5.45 3.99 -6.72
C ALA A 35 -4.12 4.31 -6.04
N THR A 36 -3.01 3.80 -6.55
CA THR A 36 -1.68 4.12 -6.01
C THR A 36 -1.37 5.61 -6.14
N THR A 37 -1.92 6.29 -7.12
CA THR A 37 -1.81 7.75 -7.23
C THR A 37 -2.41 8.44 -5.99
N GLU A 38 -3.58 8.00 -5.57
CA GLU A 38 -4.23 8.53 -4.38
C GLU A 38 -3.49 8.15 -3.10
N LEU A 39 -2.99 6.93 -3.05
CA LEU A 39 -2.20 6.47 -1.92
C LEU A 39 -0.94 7.32 -1.75
N ALA A 40 -0.24 7.59 -2.85
CA ALA A 40 0.96 8.41 -2.82
C ALA A 40 0.65 9.82 -2.33
N ALA A 41 -0.42 10.42 -2.82
CA ALA A 41 -0.84 11.74 -2.39
C ALA A 41 -1.19 11.77 -0.90
N ALA A 42 -1.91 10.77 -0.42
CA ALA A 42 -2.29 10.68 0.98
C ALA A 42 -1.08 10.43 1.90
N ALA A 43 -0.11 9.68 1.42
CA ALA A 43 1.10 9.38 2.19
C ALA A 43 2.17 10.48 2.09
N GLY A 44 2.00 11.42 1.18
CA GLY A 44 2.99 12.48 0.97
C GLY A 44 4.25 11.99 0.26
N ILE A 45 4.12 10.97 -0.59
CA ILE A 45 5.24 10.36 -1.32
C ILE A 45 5.05 10.61 -2.81
N PRO A 46 6.12 10.96 -3.56
CA PRO A 46 5.99 11.06 -5.00
C PRO A 46 5.48 9.76 -5.61
N GLN A 47 4.52 9.85 -6.51
CA GLN A 47 3.88 8.68 -7.11
C GLN A 47 4.89 7.74 -7.78
N ALA A 48 5.83 8.29 -8.54
CA ALA A 48 6.83 7.49 -9.23
C ALA A 48 7.70 6.70 -8.24
N GLU A 49 8.06 7.34 -7.13
CA GLU A 49 8.85 6.71 -6.09
C GLU A 49 8.09 5.57 -5.42
N LEU A 50 6.81 5.79 -5.12
CA LEU A 50 5.99 4.76 -4.50
C LEU A 50 5.78 3.57 -5.43
N ARG A 51 5.50 3.82 -6.70
CA ARG A 51 5.34 2.74 -7.68
C ARG A 51 6.64 1.95 -7.85
N HIS A 52 7.76 2.63 -7.84
CA HIS A 52 9.06 1.97 -7.92
C HIS A 52 9.30 1.08 -6.68
N ALA A 53 8.96 1.57 -5.50
CA ALA A 53 9.10 0.81 -4.27
C ALA A 53 8.26 -0.47 -4.31
N PHE A 54 7.01 -0.37 -4.78
CA PHE A 54 6.15 -1.54 -4.92
C PHE A 54 6.70 -2.52 -5.97
N ALA A 55 7.16 -2.01 -7.10
CA ALA A 55 7.65 -2.87 -8.19
C ALA A 55 8.94 -3.60 -7.79
N SER A 56 9.82 -2.95 -7.07
CA SER A 56 11.09 -3.54 -6.64
C SER A 56 10.97 -4.37 -5.36
N GLY A 57 9.92 -4.12 -4.58
CA GLY A 57 9.77 -4.75 -3.27
C GLY A 57 10.69 -4.15 -2.21
N GLU A 58 11.42 -3.10 -2.56
CA GLU A 58 12.33 -2.42 -1.63
C GLU A 58 11.68 -1.15 -1.11
N MET A 59 11.33 -1.17 0.14
CA MET A 59 10.59 -0.09 0.75
C MET A 59 11.27 0.32 2.05
N SER A 60 11.54 1.61 2.20
CA SER A 60 12.13 2.12 3.43
C SER A 60 11.13 2.03 4.58
N MET A 61 11.63 2.06 5.80
CA MET A 61 10.79 2.05 6.98
C MET A 61 9.84 3.25 6.98
N SER A 62 10.31 4.43 6.58
CA SER A 62 9.48 5.62 6.56
C SER A 62 8.35 5.51 5.54
N THR A 63 8.63 4.95 4.36
CA THR A 63 7.61 4.70 3.34
C THR A 63 6.59 3.68 3.85
N THR A 64 7.06 2.59 4.44
CA THR A 64 6.19 1.55 4.99
C THR A 64 5.25 2.12 6.06
N LEU A 65 5.79 2.90 6.98
CA LEU A 65 4.97 3.51 8.04
C LEU A 65 3.94 4.49 7.48
N ALA A 66 4.32 5.26 6.47
CA ALA A 66 3.40 6.19 5.84
C ALA A 66 2.23 5.46 5.17
N ILE A 67 2.52 4.36 4.49
CA ILE A 67 1.50 3.52 3.86
C ILE A 67 0.58 2.91 4.91
N MET A 68 1.13 2.36 5.96
CA MET A 68 0.35 1.75 7.03
C MET A 68 -0.57 2.76 7.70
N LYS A 69 -0.13 3.97 7.85
CA LYS A 69 -0.94 5.04 8.42
C LYS A 69 -2.14 5.38 7.54
N VAL A 70 -1.93 5.44 6.22
CA VAL A 70 -3.00 5.68 5.27
C VAL A 70 -3.99 4.53 5.28
N ILE A 71 -3.50 3.30 5.32
CA ILE A 71 -4.34 2.10 5.39
C ILE A 71 -5.24 2.18 6.63
N ASP A 72 -4.69 2.50 7.77
CA ASP A 72 -5.43 2.62 9.03
C ASP A 72 -6.55 3.66 8.93
N LEU A 73 -6.29 4.77 8.26
CA LEU A 73 -7.26 5.86 8.13
C LEU A 73 -8.42 5.50 7.18
N HIS A 74 -8.18 4.57 6.25
CA HIS A 74 -9.14 4.26 5.19
C HIS A 74 -9.81 2.90 5.32
N LEU A 75 -9.50 2.14 6.37
CA LEU A 75 -10.16 0.85 6.61
C LEU A 75 -11.28 1.00 7.60
N PRO A 76 -12.52 0.68 7.19
CA PRO A 76 -13.64 0.69 8.13
C PRO A 76 -13.39 -0.34 9.23
N GLY A 77 -13.63 0.03 10.45
CA GLY A 77 -13.47 -0.88 11.58
C GLY A 77 -12.04 -1.13 12.01
N ALA A 78 -11.08 -0.48 11.40
CA ALA A 78 -9.69 -0.54 11.83
C ALA A 78 -9.49 0.37 13.05
N THR A 79 -10.34 0.25 13.99
CA THR A 79 -10.27 1.04 15.21
C THR A 79 -9.60 0.27 16.31
N HIS A 80 -9.01 0.96 17.13
CA HIS A 80 -8.21 0.38 18.20
C HIS A 80 -8.57 0.99 19.54
#